data_5736edffba2c166840d1acd42a5c8d83
#
_entry.id   5736edffba2c166840d1acd42a5c8d83
#
_cell.length_a   1.000
_cell.length_b   1.000
_cell.length_c   1.000
_cell.angle_alpha   90.00
_cell.angle_beta   90.00
_cell.angle_gamma   90.00
#
_symmetry.space_group_name_H-M   'P 1'
#
loop_
_entity.id
_entity.type
_entity.pdbx_description
1 polymer ?
#
loop_
_entity_poly.entity_id
_entity_poly.type
_entity_poly.pdbx_seq_one_letter_code
_entity_poly.pdbx_strand_id
1 'polypeptide(L)'
;MALNSDYPYDIFPDFNNLPELPEELLADGRNFYERLKQRATPEDMAVFDSRRELLYVMSMSEFISRTLTQYPKECAALISQGALDDPFFSLDPTDVVNETIVTGLQDPELKKRLRVLRRTRMVVIAWRDLTGQADIEEVFVSLSNLAECIVDRTVHVVRESLKPVFGDAFDKEGKQMPLLILGMGKLGGGELNFSSDIDLIACYP
;
A
#
# COMPACT_ATOMS: atom_id res chain seq x y z
N MET A 1 20.09 25.87 2.45
CA MET A 1 19.56 26.56 3.65
C MET A 1 19.62 25.53 4.77
N ALA A 2 20.55 25.63 5.71
CA ALA A 2 20.75 24.62 6.74
C ALA A 2 19.55 24.65 7.68
N LEU A 3 18.87 23.52 7.83
CA LEU A 3 17.82 23.33 8.82
C LEU A 3 18.43 23.40 10.21
N ASN A 4 17.85 24.22 11.04
CA ASN A 4 18.29 24.55 12.40
C ASN A 4 18.23 23.28 13.26
N SER A 5 19.36 22.93 13.91
CA SER A 5 19.53 21.70 14.69
C SER A 5 18.92 21.75 16.11
N ASP A 6 17.95 22.62 16.36
CA ASP A 6 17.42 22.86 17.71
C ASP A 6 16.06 22.19 17.99
N TYR A 7 15.63 21.28 17.15
CA TYR A 7 14.48 20.44 17.47
C TYR A 7 14.95 19.09 17.98
N PRO A 8 14.55 18.67 19.18
CA PRO A 8 14.88 17.36 19.72
C PRO A 8 14.01 16.29 19.04
N TYR A 9 14.32 15.97 17.80
CA TYR A 9 13.59 14.94 17.04
C TYR A 9 14.38 13.65 16.92
N ASP A 10 14.71 13.06 18.06
CA ASP A 10 14.82 11.60 18.18
C ASP A 10 13.41 11.01 18.49
N ILE A 11 12.36 11.46 17.75
CA ILE A 11 10.97 10.99 17.97
C ILE A 11 10.64 9.80 17.07
N PHE A 12 11.49 9.45 16.13
CA PHE A 12 11.26 8.26 15.32
C PHE A 12 11.57 7.02 16.15
N PRO A 13 10.63 6.05 16.21
CA PRO A 13 10.91 4.81 16.92
C PRO A 13 12.14 4.13 16.30
N ASP A 14 13.14 3.83 17.15
CA ASP A 14 14.22 2.93 16.77
C ASP A 14 13.64 1.51 16.67
N PHE A 15 13.73 0.91 15.49
CA PHE A 15 13.28 -0.48 15.27
C PHE A 15 13.83 -1.46 16.30
N ASN A 16 15.03 -1.22 16.81
CA ASN A 16 15.66 -2.05 17.84
C ASN A 16 15.16 -1.75 19.25
N ASN A 17 14.51 -0.60 19.47
CA ASN A 17 14.07 -0.13 20.77
C ASN A 17 12.71 0.58 20.67
N LEU A 18 11.68 -0.19 20.28
CA LEU A 18 10.31 0.33 20.21
C LEU A 18 9.83 0.81 21.58
N PRO A 19 9.14 1.96 21.67
CA PRO A 19 8.65 2.50 22.93
C PRO A 19 7.66 1.55 23.59
N GLU A 20 7.68 1.51 24.93
CA GLU A 20 6.65 0.84 25.71
C GLU A 20 5.29 1.55 25.50
N LEU A 21 4.25 0.75 25.25
CA LEU A 21 2.90 1.26 25.06
C LEU A 21 2.09 1.23 26.36
N PRO A 22 1.19 2.19 26.56
CA PRO A 22 0.19 2.14 27.62
C PRO A 22 -0.64 0.85 27.55
N GLU A 23 -1.02 0.31 28.71
CA GLU A 23 -1.77 -0.95 28.81
C GLU A 23 -3.10 -0.93 28.05
N GLU A 24 -3.75 0.24 27.97
CA GLU A 24 -4.99 0.43 27.22
C GLU A 24 -4.82 0.14 25.74
N LEU A 25 -3.73 0.66 25.11
CA LEU A 25 -3.41 0.39 23.72
C LEU A 25 -3.01 -1.07 23.49
N LEU A 26 -2.24 -1.64 24.41
CA LEU A 26 -1.87 -3.05 24.35
C LEU A 26 -3.08 -3.99 24.46
N ALA A 27 -4.09 -3.62 25.25
CA ALA A 27 -5.32 -4.40 25.36
C ALA A 27 -6.06 -4.49 24.02
N ASP A 28 -6.16 -3.39 23.29
CA ASP A 28 -6.75 -3.36 21.95
C ASP A 28 -5.94 -4.21 20.95
N GLY A 29 -4.62 -4.06 20.95
CA GLY A 29 -3.72 -4.88 20.12
C GLY A 29 -3.89 -6.37 20.39
N ARG A 30 -3.95 -6.80 21.68
CA ARG A 30 -4.20 -8.19 22.06
C ARG A 30 -5.56 -8.71 21.59
N ASN A 31 -6.61 -7.88 21.66
CA ASN A 31 -7.93 -8.23 21.15
C ASN A 31 -7.91 -8.49 19.64
N PHE A 32 -7.19 -7.67 18.88
CA PHE A 32 -7.01 -7.90 17.44
C PHE A 32 -6.15 -9.12 17.15
N TYR A 33 -5.10 -9.36 17.92
CA TYR A 33 -4.25 -10.55 17.79
C TYR A 33 -5.05 -11.84 18.00
N GLU A 34 -5.92 -11.91 19.00
CA GLU A 34 -6.79 -13.08 19.20
C GLU A 34 -7.79 -13.28 18.03
N ARG A 35 -8.28 -12.20 17.43
CA ARG A 35 -9.10 -12.29 16.21
C ARG A 35 -8.30 -12.76 15.01
N LEU A 36 -7.04 -12.32 14.87
CA LEU A 36 -6.13 -12.77 13.83
C LEU A 36 -5.90 -14.28 13.93
N LYS A 37 -5.60 -14.80 15.13
CA LYS A 37 -5.44 -16.23 15.39
C LYS A 37 -6.65 -17.08 15.01
N GLN A 38 -7.86 -16.53 15.15
CA GLN A 38 -9.09 -17.24 14.76
C GLN A 38 -9.30 -17.31 13.23
N ARG A 39 -8.62 -16.47 12.45
CA ARG A 39 -8.83 -16.34 11.00
C ARG A 39 -7.66 -16.79 10.16
N ALA A 40 -6.46 -16.68 10.67
CA ALA A 40 -5.23 -17.10 10.01
C ALA A 40 -5.05 -18.62 10.13
N THR A 41 -4.40 -19.21 9.15
CA THR A 41 -3.92 -20.60 9.27
C THR A 41 -2.75 -20.68 10.25
N PRO A 42 -2.41 -21.87 10.79
CA PRO A 42 -1.20 -22.01 11.61
C PRO A 42 0.08 -21.55 10.92
N GLU A 43 0.18 -21.80 9.60
CA GLU A 43 1.31 -21.39 8.77
C GLU A 43 1.40 -19.85 8.66
N ASP A 44 0.26 -19.18 8.41
CA ASP A 44 0.20 -17.72 8.37
C ASP A 44 0.53 -17.11 9.74
N MET A 45 0.03 -17.73 10.83
CA MET A 45 0.34 -17.29 12.19
C MET A 45 1.84 -17.41 12.51
N ALA A 46 2.50 -18.48 12.07
CA ALA A 46 3.95 -18.63 12.28
C ALA A 46 4.74 -17.47 11.63
N VAL A 47 4.27 -16.95 10.48
CA VAL A 47 4.87 -15.77 9.84
C VAL A 47 4.67 -14.53 10.70
N PHE A 48 3.46 -14.29 11.19
CA PHE A 48 3.18 -13.12 12.04
C PHE A 48 3.93 -13.20 13.36
N ASP A 49 3.94 -14.35 14.02
CA ASP A 49 4.61 -14.57 15.31
C ASP A 49 6.14 -14.48 15.23
N SER A 50 6.71 -14.61 14.02
CA SER A 50 8.13 -14.36 13.79
C SER A 50 8.51 -12.87 13.91
N ARG A 51 7.52 -11.98 13.91
CA ARG A 51 7.71 -10.53 13.98
C ARG A 51 7.49 -10.01 15.39
N ARG A 52 8.59 -9.69 16.08
CA ARG A 52 8.55 -9.19 17.47
C ARG A 52 7.74 -7.92 17.65
N GLU A 53 7.67 -7.09 16.60
CA GLU A 53 6.94 -5.82 16.54
C GLU A 53 5.44 -5.97 16.25
N LEU A 54 4.94 -7.18 16.00
CA LEU A 54 3.54 -7.43 15.62
C LEU A 54 2.55 -6.79 16.59
N LEU A 55 2.68 -7.07 17.89
CA LEU A 55 1.75 -6.53 18.88
C LEU A 55 1.84 -5.01 18.96
N TYR A 56 3.03 -4.44 18.80
CA TYR A 56 3.24 -2.99 18.78
C TYR A 56 2.45 -2.35 17.64
N VAL A 57 2.65 -2.79 16.40
CA VAL A 57 1.96 -2.19 15.24
C VAL A 57 0.45 -2.42 15.26
N MET A 58 0.00 -3.56 15.80
CA MET A 58 -1.42 -3.84 15.99
C MET A 58 -2.06 -2.94 17.05
N SER A 59 -1.30 -2.54 18.06
CA SER A 59 -1.74 -1.60 19.10
C SER A 59 -1.76 -0.16 18.60
N MET A 60 -0.80 0.20 17.74
CA MET A 60 -0.65 1.56 17.22
C MET A 60 -1.56 1.88 16.04
N SER A 61 -2.03 0.87 15.29
CA SER A 61 -2.81 1.09 14.08
C SER A 61 -3.99 0.14 13.93
N GLU A 62 -5.18 0.68 14.13
CA GLU A 62 -6.42 -0.05 13.84
C GLU A 62 -6.51 -0.47 12.35
N PHE A 63 -5.97 0.34 11.43
CA PHE A 63 -5.92 0.02 10.01
C PHE A 63 -5.10 -1.25 9.75
N ILE A 64 -3.89 -1.34 10.34
CA ILE A 64 -3.06 -2.56 10.25
C ILE A 64 -3.82 -3.73 10.84
N SER A 65 -4.29 -3.63 12.08
CA SER A 65 -4.99 -4.68 12.80
C SER A 65 -6.21 -5.23 12.06
N ARG A 66 -7.05 -4.35 11.55
CA ARG A 66 -8.22 -4.74 10.74
C ARG A 66 -7.80 -5.41 9.43
N THR A 67 -6.76 -4.92 8.76
CA THR A 67 -6.34 -5.47 7.48
C THR A 67 -5.68 -6.84 7.65
N LEU A 68 -4.81 -7.03 8.65
CA LEU A 68 -4.23 -8.35 8.99
C LEU A 68 -5.33 -9.36 9.30
N THR A 69 -6.34 -8.96 10.08
CA THR A 69 -7.47 -9.82 10.42
C THR A 69 -8.37 -10.15 9.22
N GLN A 70 -8.51 -9.23 8.28
CA GLN A 70 -9.37 -9.40 7.11
C GLN A 70 -8.70 -10.18 5.97
N TYR A 71 -7.38 -10.02 5.80
CA TYR A 71 -6.58 -10.60 4.73
C TYR A 71 -5.30 -11.28 5.27
N PRO A 72 -5.43 -12.24 6.21
CA PRO A 72 -4.27 -12.81 6.86
C PRO A 72 -3.33 -13.51 5.88
N LYS A 73 -3.88 -14.28 4.95
CA LYS A 73 -3.10 -15.03 3.95
C LYS A 73 -2.27 -14.09 3.06
N GLU A 74 -2.90 -13.04 2.53
CA GLU A 74 -2.25 -12.07 1.65
C GLU A 74 -1.17 -11.30 2.39
N CYS A 75 -1.43 -10.89 3.63
CA CYS A 75 -0.45 -10.18 4.45
C CYS A 75 0.72 -11.11 4.85
N ALA A 76 0.45 -12.34 5.27
CA ALA A 76 1.50 -13.31 5.60
C ALA A 76 2.38 -13.61 4.38
N ALA A 77 1.79 -13.75 3.20
CA ALA A 77 2.54 -13.96 1.96
C ALA A 77 3.51 -12.80 1.66
N LEU A 78 3.08 -11.55 1.82
CA LEU A 78 3.94 -10.37 1.63
C LEU A 78 5.10 -10.36 2.64
N ILE A 79 4.81 -10.62 3.91
CA ILE A 79 5.82 -10.66 4.98
C ILE A 79 6.84 -11.78 4.72
N SER A 80 6.38 -12.97 4.30
CA SER A 80 7.26 -14.09 3.95
C SER A 80 8.18 -13.81 2.77
N GLN A 81 7.77 -12.94 1.86
CA GLN A 81 8.57 -12.48 0.73
C GLN A 81 9.58 -11.40 1.10
N GLY A 82 9.68 -11.02 2.38
CA GLY A 82 10.62 -10.01 2.85
C GLY A 82 10.10 -8.57 2.72
N ALA A 83 8.80 -8.36 2.53
CA ALA A 83 8.24 -7.04 2.30
C ALA A 83 8.53 -6.02 3.40
N LEU A 84 8.71 -6.47 4.64
CA LEU A 84 9.05 -5.60 5.76
C LEU A 84 10.55 -5.30 5.85
N ASP A 85 11.39 -6.12 5.25
CA ASP A 85 12.84 -6.06 5.41
C ASP A 85 13.54 -5.36 4.23
N ASP A 86 12.85 -5.27 3.08
CA ASP A 86 13.38 -4.66 1.86
C ASP A 86 12.58 -3.41 1.47
N PRO A 87 13.19 -2.19 1.51
CA PRO A 87 12.55 -0.95 1.07
C PRO A 87 12.05 -1.02 -0.38
N PHE A 88 12.80 -1.66 -1.27
CA PHE A 88 12.43 -1.77 -2.69
C PHE A 88 11.09 -2.47 -2.90
N PHE A 89 10.67 -3.32 -1.97
CA PHE A 89 9.36 -3.97 -2.04
C PHE A 89 8.19 -2.98 -2.06
N SER A 90 8.33 -1.85 -1.40
CA SER A 90 7.33 -0.78 -1.37
C SER A 90 7.60 0.31 -2.40
N LEU A 91 8.86 0.58 -2.72
CA LEU A 91 9.27 1.62 -3.65
C LEU A 91 8.93 1.30 -5.10
N ASP A 92 8.97 0.01 -5.50
CA ASP A 92 8.59 -0.43 -6.85
C ASP A 92 7.52 -1.53 -6.81
N PRO A 93 6.23 -1.17 -6.80
CA PRO A 93 5.13 -2.14 -6.81
C PRO A 93 4.76 -2.65 -8.22
N THR A 94 5.51 -2.35 -9.26
CA THR A 94 5.12 -2.57 -10.67
C THR A 94 4.78 -4.03 -10.96
N ASP A 95 5.65 -4.95 -10.59
CA ASP A 95 5.47 -6.38 -10.91
C ASP A 95 4.22 -6.93 -10.25
N VAL A 96 4.05 -6.71 -8.95
CA VAL A 96 2.88 -7.22 -8.22
C VAL A 96 1.56 -6.59 -8.68
N VAL A 97 1.59 -5.33 -9.07
CA VAL A 97 0.42 -4.66 -9.65
C VAL A 97 0.05 -5.31 -10.98
N ASN A 98 1.03 -5.56 -11.85
CA ASN A 98 0.83 -6.22 -13.14
C ASN A 98 0.33 -7.67 -13.03
N GLU A 99 0.82 -8.43 -12.06
CA GLU A 99 0.39 -9.80 -11.79
C GLU A 99 -1.01 -9.86 -11.19
N THR A 100 -1.37 -8.89 -10.36
CA THR A 100 -2.67 -8.84 -9.67
C THR A 100 -3.79 -8.32 -10.58
N ILE A 101 -3.50 -7.27 -11.36
CA ILE A 101 -4.47 -6.56 -12.21
C ILE A 101 -4.24 -6.99 -13.65
N VAL A 102 -4.98 -8.02 -14.08
CA VAL A 102 -4.85 -8.62 -15.41
C VAL A 102 -6.06 -8.31 -16.29
N THR A 103 -5.88 -8.41 -17.61
CA THR A 103 -6.96 -8.26 -18.58
C THR A 103 -8.01 -9.39 -18.45
N GLY A 104 -9.25 -9.11 -18.85
CA GLY A 104 -10.35 -10.09 -18.83
C GLY A 104 -11.04 -10.25 -17.48
N LEU A 105 -10.65 -9.52 -16.45
CA LEU A 105 -11.38 -9.50 -15.18
C LEU A 105 -12.73 -8.79 -15.33
N GLN A 106 -13.76 -9.36 -14.73
CA GLN A 106 -15.04 -8.68 -14.56
C GLN A 106 -14.93 -7.58 -13.51
N ASP A 107 -15.70 -6.50 -13.64
CA ASP A 107 -15.66 -5.33 -12.75
C ASP A 107 -15.68 -5.66 -11.25
N PRO A 108 -16.53 -6.57 -10.74
CA PRO A 108 -16.54 -6.89 -9.31
C PRO A 108 -15.23 -7.51 -8.82
N GLU A 109 -14.65 -8.40 -9.63
CA GLU A 109 -13.38 -9.06 -9.29
C GLU A 109 -12.21 -8.08 -9.40
N LEU A 110 -12.16 -7.24 -10.43
CA LEU A 110 -11.16 -6.18 -10.57
C LEU A 110 -11.18 -5.24 -9.34
N LYS A 111 -12.36 -4.75 -8.98
CA LYS A 111 -12.55 -3.89 -7.79
C LYS A 111 -12.12 -4.57 -6.49
N LYS A 112 -12.38 -5.88 -6.36
CA LYS A 112 -11.95 -6.65 -5.19
C LYS A 112 -10.42 -6.75 -5.13
N ARG A 113 -9.76 -7.14 -6.24
CA ARG A 113 -8.30 -7.25 -6.31
C ARG A 113 -7.61 -5.93 -6.04
N LEU A 114 -8.11 -4.83 -6.62
CA LEU A 114 -7.61 -3.47 -6.35
C LEU A 114 -7.65 -3.13 -4.86
N ARG A 115 -8.78 -3.42 -4.19
CA ARG A 115 -8.91 -3.14 -2.75
C ARG A 115 -7.97 -3.98 -1.90
N VAL A 116 -7.84 -5.27 -2.21
CA VAL A 116 -6.94 -6.16 -1.46
C VAL A 116 -5.49 -5.72 -1.65
N LEU A 117 -5.06 -5.56 -2.89
CA LEU A 117 -3.72 -5.11 -3.25
C LEU A 117 -3.35 -3.81 -2.54
N ARG A 118 -4.19 -2.77 -2.70
CA ARG A 118 -3.94 -1.47 -2.06
C ARG A 118 -3.82 -1.60 -0.54
N ARG A 119 -4.76 -2.29 0.12
CA ARG A 119 -4.78 -2.41 1.57
C ARG A 119 -3.58 -3.16 2.12
N THR A 120 -3.24 -4.30 1.53
CA THR A 120 -2.14 -5.14 2.01
C THR A 120 -0.79 -4.47 1.79
N ARG A 121 -0.61 -3.75 0.67
CA ARG A 121 0.60 -2.95 0.43
C ARG A 121 0.70 -1.76 1.38
N MET A 122 -0.38 -1.05 1.63
CA MET A 122 -0.41 0.03 2.63
C MET A 122 -0.10 -0.46 4.05
N VAL A 123 -0.44 -1.71 4.41
CA VAL A 123 -0.03 -2.29 5.70
C VAL A 123 1.48 -2.40 5.79
N VAL A 124 2.16 -2.86 4.74
CA VAL A 124 3.64 -2.96 4.72
C VAL A 124 4.27 -1.58 4.92
N ILE A 125 3.80 -0.57 4.18
CA ILE A 125 4.30 0.81 4.29
C ILE A 125 4.06 1.36 5.70
N ALA A 126 2.85 1.20 6.24
CA ALA A 126 2.49 1.67 7.58
C ALA A 126 3.24 0.94 8.70
N TRP A 127 3.52 -0.36 8.51
CA TRP A 127 4.29 -1.14 9.46
C TRP A 127 5.74 -0.63 9.54
N ARG A 128 6.37 -0.43 8.38
CA ARG A 128 7.74 0.09 8.30
C ARG A 128 7.85 1.51 8.88
N ASP A 129 6.86 2.37 8.59
CA ASP A 129 6.74 3.72 9.16
C ASP A 129 6.65 3.68 10.70
N LEU A 130 5.68 2.95 11.26
CA LEU A 130 5.45 2.86 12.69
C LEU A 130 6.62 2.25 13.47
N THR A 131 7.43 1.43 12.83
CA THR A 131 8.59 0.79 13.45
C THR A 131 9.91 1.53 13.20
N GLY A 132 9.88 2.67 12.49
CA GLY A 132 11.07 3.45 12.17
C GLY A 132 12.00 2.78 11.15
N GLN A 133 11.50 1.80 10.39
CA GLN A 133 12.25 1.16 9.30
C GLN A 133 12.19 1.98 7.99
N ALA A 134 11.21 2.87 7.86
CA ALA A 134 11.05 3.79 6.75
C ALA A 134 11.08 5.22 7.27
N ASP A 135 11.75 6.12 6.57
CA ASP A 135 11.63 7.55 6.80
C ASP A 135 10.41 8.14 6.07
N ILE A 136 10.12 9.40 6.33
CA ILE A 136 8.93 10.06 5.77
C ILE A 136 8.99 10.16 4.24
N GLU A 137 10.18 10.27 3.67
CA GLU A 137 10.41 10.35 2.22
C GLU A 137 10.09 8.99 1.58
N GLU A 138 10.58 7.88 2.16
CA GLU A 138 10.25 6.52 1.71
C GLU A 138 8.74 6.28 1.77
N VAL A 139 8.06 6.72 2.84
CA VAL A 139 6.60 6.57 3.00
C VAL A 139 5.85 7.31 1.88
N PHE A 140 6.18 8.57 1.62
CA PHE A 140 5.52 9.36 0.59
C PHE A 140 5.74 8.81 -0.81
N VAL A 141 6.98 8.44 -1.13
CA VAL A 141 7.33 7.85 -2.43
C VAL A 141 6.62 6.50 -2.61
N SER A 142 6.63 5.63 -1.59
CA SER A 142 5.98 4.32 -1.66
C SER A 142 4.46 4.42 -1.87
N LEU A 143 3.78 5.34 -1.17
CA LEU A 143 2.35 5.56 -1.35
C LEU A 143 2.02 6.14 -2.72
N SER A 144 2.83 7.09 -3.22
CA SER A 144 2.64 7.71 -4.52
C SER A 144 2.87 6.70 -5.65
N ASN A 145 3.97 5.95 -5.62
CA ASN A 145 4.28 4.91 -6.60
C ASN A 145 3.21 3.81 -6.63
N LEU A 146 2.72 3.39 -5.46
CA LEU A 146 1.63 2.42 -5.39
C LEU A 146 0.35 2.95 -6.07
N ALA A 147 0.00 4.20 -5.82
CA ALA A 147 -1.17 4.82 -6.45
C ALA A 147 -1.01 4.95 -7.96
N GLU A 148 0.13 5.44 -8.43
CA GLU A 148 0.45 5.60 -9.85
C GLU A 148 0.42 4.27 -10.61
N CYS A 149 1.10 3.24 -10.09
CA CYS A 149 1.10 1.90 -10.70
C CYS A 149 -0.31 1.31 -10.77
N ILE A 150 -1.11 1.45 -9.71
CA ILE A 150 -2.50 0.97 -9.69
C ILE A 150 -3.35 1.72 -10.73
N VAL A 151 -3.22 3.04 -10.82
CA VAL A 151 -3.97 3.85 -11.79
C VAL A 151 -3.58 3.49 -13.21
N ASP A 152 -2.29 3.50 -13.53
CA ASP A 152 -1.79 3.19 -14.87
C ASP A 152 -2.23 1.80 -15.33
N ARG A 153 -2.01 0.79 -14.50
CA ARG A 153 -2.41 -0.58 -14.82
C ARG A 153 -3.92 -0.74 -14.96
N THR A 154 -4.70 -0.08 -14.11
CA THR A 154 -6.16 -0.13 -14.19
C THR A 154 -6.66 0.50 -15.49
N VAL A 155 -6.13 1.65 -15.87
CA VAL A 155 -6.44 2.32 -17.14
C VAL A 155 -6.12 1.41 -18.31
N HIS A 156 -4.93 0.79 -18.32
CA HIS A 156 -4.54 -0.16 -19.36
C HIS A 156 -5.54 -1.32 -19.48
N VAL A 157 -5.84 -2.00 -18.38
CA VAL A 157 -6.74 -3.17 -18.36
C VAL A 157 -8.17 -2.80 -18.79
N VAL A 158 -8.68 -1.67 -18.31
CA VAL A 158 -10.02 -1.19 -18.67
C VAL A 158 -10.07 -0.81 -20.16
N ARG A 159 -9.07 -0.13 -20.68
CA ARG A 159 -8.99 0.19 -22.13
C ARG A 159 -8.99 -1.06 -22.98
N GLU A 160 -8.17 -2.06 -22.66
CA GLU A 160 -8.15 -3.34 -23.39
C GLU A 160 -9.51 -4.06 -23.35
N SER A 161 -10.25 -3.96 -22.25
CA SER A 161 -11.59 -4.55 -22.13
C SER A 161 -12.65 -3.84 -22.99
N LEU A 162 -12.49 -2.52 -23.22
CA LEU A 162 -13.40 -1.70 -24.00
C LEU A 162 -13.08 -1.68 -25.50
N LYS A 163 -11.85 -1.97 -25.85
CA LYS A 163 -11.36 -1.94 -27.24
C LYS A 163 -12.16 -2.77 -28.23
N PRO A 164 -12.67 -3.97 -27.92
CA PRO A 164 -13.50 -4.74 -28.86
C PRO A 164 -14.83 -4.06 -29.22
N VAL A 165 -15.33 -3.17 -28.35
CA VAL A 165 -16.63 -2.49 -28.53
C VAL A 165 -16.44 -1.10 -29.14
N PHE A 166 -15.46 -0.36 -28.66
CA PHE A 166 -15.29 1.07 -28.98
C PHE A 166 -14.09 1.36 -29.89
N GLY A 167 -13.17 0.40 -30.08
CA GLY A 167 -11.92 0.60 -30.79
C GLY A 167 -10.91 1.42 -29.96
N ASP A 168 -9.85 1.85 -30.64
CA ASP A 168 -8.86 2.80 -30.11
C ASP A 168 -9.21 4.23 -30.51
N ALA A 169 -8.75 5.22 -29.74
CA ALA A 169 -8.87 6.62 -30.09
C ALA A 169 -7.78 7.03 -31.09
N PHE A 170 -8.16 7.78 -32.14
CA PHE A 170 -7.24 8.30 -33.15
C PHE A 170 -7.46 9.81 -33.34
N ASP A 171 -6.38 10.52 -33.67
CA ASP A 171 -6.46 11.90 -34.11
C ASP A 171 -6.96 12.01 -35.55
N LYS A 172 -7.04 13.26 -36.08
CA LYS A 172 -7.51 13.54 -37.44
C LYS A 172 -6.57 12.99 -38.50
N GLU A 173 -5.31 12.77 -38.19
CA GLU A 173 -4.26 12.22 -39.04
C GLU A 173 -4.23 10.68 -38.99
N GLY A 174 -5.06 10.03 -38.16
CA GLY A 174 -5.12 8.59 -38.01
C GLY A 174 -4.04 8.03 -37.07
N LYS A 175 -3.40 8.85 -36.24
CA LYS A 175 -2.45 8.44 -35.23
C LYS A 175 -3.21 8.08 -33.95
N GLN A 176 -2.87 6.93 -33.35
CA GLN A 176 -3.45 6.52 -32.09
C GLN A 176 -3.14 7.51 -30.97
N MET A 177 -4.19 7.93 -30.25
CA MET A 177 -4.07 8.84 -29.11
C MET A 177 -4.06 8.05 -27.79
N PRO A 178 -3.01 8.19 -26.97
CA PRO A 178 -3.02 7.64 -25.62
C PRO A 178 -3.96 8.43 -24.72
N LEU A 179 -4.65 7.76 -23.82
CA LEU A 179 -5.31 8.41 -22.70
C LEU A 179 -4.23 8.82 -21.68
N LEU A 180 -4.15 10.10 -21.39
CA LEU A 180 -3.24 10.64 -20.39
C LEU A 180 -4.01 10.80 -19.07
N ILE A 181 -3.39 10.37 -17.98
CA ILE A 181 -3.90 10.59 -16.62
C ILE A 181 -2.91 11.49 -15.90
N LEU A 182 -3.40 12.62 -15.43
CA LEU A 182 -2.63 13.57 -14.64
C LEU A 182 -3.04 13.44 -13.18
N GLY A 183 -2.09 13.09 -12.31
CA GLY A 183 -2.25 13.14 -10.86
C GLY A 183 -2.18 14.58 -10.38
N MET A 184 -3.13 15.00 -9.55
CA MET A 184 -3.19 16.34 -9.01
C MET A 184 -2.79 16.35 -7.53
N GLY A 185 -2.53 17.55 -7.01
CA GLY A 185 -2.24 17.76 -5.58
C GLY A 185 -1.07 16.94 -5.09
N LYS A 186 -1.25 16.23 -3.96
CA LYS A 186 -0.18 15.45 -3.33
C LYS A 186 0.32 14.29 -4.19
N LEU A 187 -0.57 13.66 -4.98
CA LEU A 187 -0.16 12.61 -5.91
C LEU A 187 0.78 13.19 -6.98
N GLY A 188 0.40 14.31 -7.61
CA GLY A 188 1.21 14.96 -8.61
C GLY A 188 2.55 15.51 -8.07
N GLY A 189 2.64 15.78 -6.77
CA GLY A 189 3.87 16.18 -6.08
C GLY A 189 4.72 15.03 -5.54
N GLY A 190 4.24 13.76 -5.63
CA GLY A 190 4.93 12.62 -5.02
C GLY A 190 4.88 12.61 -3.49
N GLU A 191 3.90 13.30 -2.90
CA GLU A 191 3.77 13.52 -1.45
C GLU A 191 2.47 12.89 -0.88
N LEU A 192 2.02 11.77 -1.47
CA LEU A 192 0.79 11.13 -1.03
C LEU A 192 0.94 10.59 0.40
N ASN A 193 -0.06 10.79 1.25
CA ASN A 193 -0.09 10.22 2.59
C ASN A 193 -1.24 9.22 2.76
N PHE A 194 -1.28 8.49 3.90
CA PHE A 194 -2.25 7.41 4.14
C PHE A 194 -3.71 7.82 4.06
N SER A 195 -4.04 9.06 4.41
CA SER A 195 -5.40 9.60 4.45
C SER A 195 -5.76 10.45 3.24
N SER A 196 -4.85 10.59 2.25
CA SER A 196 -5.11 11.40 1.07
C SER A 196 -6.07 10.71 0.11
N ASP A 197 -6.99 11.51 -0.41
CA ASP A 197 -7.69 11.21 -1.66
C ASP A 197 -6.76 11.52 -2.85
N ILE A 198 -7.05 10.93 -3.99
CA ILE A 198 -6.36 11.23 -5.25
C ILE A 198 -7.33 11.91 -6.22
N ASP A 199 -6.91 13.04 -6.74
CA ASP A 199 -7.61 13.75 -7.81
C ASP A 199 -6.90 13.48 -9.13
N LEU A 200 -7.68 13.06 -10.15
CA LEU A 200 -7.15 12.66 -11.43
C LEU A 200 -7.85 13.45 -12.56
N ILE A 201 -7.08 13.90 -13.53
CA ILE A 201 -7.60 14.45 -14.78
C ILE A 201 -7.27 13.47 -15.89
N ALA A 202 -8.30 13.00 -16.60
CA ALA A 202 -8.16 12.18 -17.78
C ALA A 202 -8.32 13.03 -19.03
N CYS A 203 -7.36 12.98 -19.95
CA CYS A 203 -7.41 13.77 -21.19
C CYS A 203 -6.76 13.02 -22.37
N TYR A 204 -7.14 13.43 -23.57
CA TYR A 204 -6.44 13.10 -24.80
C TYR A 204 -5.65 14.33 -25.26
N PRO A 205 -4.45 14.15 -25.83
CA PRO A 205 -3.64 15.24 -26.37
C PRO A 205 -4.29 15.91 -27.58
#